data_9092a63e3cef9a93ad0594ca4753192b
#
_entry.id   9092a63e3cef9a93ad0594ca4753192b
#
_cell.length_a   1.000
_cell.length_b   1.000
_cell.length_c   1.000
_cell.angle_alpha   90.00
_cell.angle_beta   90.00
_cell.angle_gamma   90.00
#
_symmetry.space_group_name_H-M   'P 1'
#
loop_
_entity.id
_entity.type
_entity.pdbx_description
1 polymer ?
#
loop_
_entity_poly.entity_id
_entity_poly.type
_entity_poly.pdbx_seq_one_letter_code
_entity_poly.pdbx_strand_id
1 'polypeptide(L)'
;MDKEDIEKNAQFLIENLPGMKVKGKARFRVKYENLVNFAKCFGIEDPKYVGSEDEIVAFPAFANAFFVKAFYKLVPGLKLEQNGKKRMVLLDPGKLLHASQEYEFIKDIRPGDKLTSTATIGDVWEKNLRLFIELKLEAVNQNGELVTKGSTVATIAPGGY
;
A
#
# COMPACT_ATOMS: atom_id res chain seq x y z
N MET A 1 14.24 23.31 -6.17
CA MET A 1 13.35 23.69 -5.05
C MET A 1 14.26 23.93 -3.87
N ASP A 2 14.22 25.10 -3.27
CA ASP A 2 15.03 25.41 -2.11
C ASP A 2 14.43 24.75 -0.82
N LYS A 3 15.15 24.90 0.30
CA LYS A 3 14.74 24.27 1.56
C LYS A 3 13.40 24.80 2.06
N GLU A 4 13.17 26.10 1.94
CA GLU A 4 11.94 26.75 2.40
C GLU A 4 10.71 26.27 1.62
N ASP A 5 10.85 26.10 0.30
CA ASP A 5 9.79 25.54 -0.55
C ASP A 5 9.45 24.10 -0.17
N ILE A 6 10.48 23.28 0.13
CA ILE A 6 10.30 21.89 0.55
C ILE A 6 9.53 21.84 1.87
N GLU A 7 9.93 22.63 2.85
CA GLU A 7 9.26 22.71 4.16
C GLU A 7 7.80 23.18 4.04
N LYS A 8 7.52 24.19 3.21
CA LYS A 8 6.15 24.67 2.94
C LYS A 8 5.29 23.59 2.27
N ASN A 9 5.85 22.87 1.30
CA ASN A 9 5.15 21.76 0.67
C ASN A 9 4.86 20.62 1.66
N ALA A 10 5.85 20.24 2.47
CA ALA A 10 5.68 19.21 3.50
C ALA A 10 4.54 19.60 4.46
N GLN A 11 4.58 20.82 5.00
CA GLN A 11 3.55 21.31 5.91
C GLN A 11 2.15 21.25 5.28
N PHE A 12 2.02 21.72 4.03
CA PHE A 12 0.76 21.64 3.30
C PHE A 12 0.25 20.19 3.17
N LEU A 13 1.13 19.21 2.89
CA LEU A 13 0.76 17.81 2.75
C LEU A 13 0.40 17.17 4.09
N ILE A 14 1.12 17.52 5.16
CA ILE A 14 0.83 17.07 6.53
C ILE A 14 -0.57 17.50 6.97
N GLU A 15 -0.98 18.71 6.62
CA GLU A 15 -2.29 19.26 7.00
C GLU A 15 -3.46 18.71 6.16
N ASN A 16 -3.20 18.29 4.92
CA ASN A 16 -4.27 18.04 3.94
C ASN A 16 -4.40 16.58 3.48
N LEU A 17 -3.40 15.73 3.70
CA LEU A 17 -3.44 14.34 3.26
C LEU A 17 -4.10 13.36 4.25
N PRO A 18 -3.95 13.49 5.58
CA PRO A 18 -4.50 12.51 6.51
C PRO A 18 -6.00 12.30 6.32
N GLY A 19 -6.44 11.04 6.32
CA GLY A 19 -7.84 10.65 6.13
C GLY A 19 -8.29 10.57 4.67
N MET A 20 -7.49 11.02 3.70
CA MET A 20 -7.86 10.90 2.29
C MET A 20 -7.93 9.44 1.83
N LYS A 21 -9.02 9.09 1.17
CA LYS A 21 -9.12 7.80 0.46
C LYS A 21 -8.34 7.88 -0.86
N VAL A 22 -7.43 6.95 -1.06
CA VAL A 22 -6.73 6.78 -2.35
C VAL A 22 -7.72 6.31 -3.40
N LYS A 23 -7.76 7.01 -4.55
CA LYS A 23 -8.75 6.72 -5.59
C LYS A 23 -8.55 5.36 -6.23
N GLY A 24 -9.66 4.65 -6.38
CA GLY A 24 -9.73 3.37 -7.07
C GLY A 24 -9.47 2.19 -6.14
N LYS A 25 -9.93 1.04 -6.63
CA LYS A 25 -9.75 -0.24 -5.94
C LYS A 25 -8.70 -1.05 -6.71
N ALA A 26 -7.79 -1.69 -5.99
CA ALA A 26 -6.86 -2.63 -6.57
C ALA A 26 -7.47 -4.05 -6.51
N ARG A 27 -7.57 -4.71 -7.66
CA ARG A 27 -8.10 -6.07 -7.75
C ARG A 27 -6.96 -7.05 -7.97
N PHE A 28 -7.05 -8.18 -7.28
CA PHE A 28 -6.06 -9.25 -7.37
C PHE A 28 -6.75 -10.61 -7.33
N ARG A 29 -6.44 -11.48 -8.30
CA ARG A 29 -6.88 -12.88 -8.28
C ARG A 29 -5.76 -13.74 -7.74
N VAL A 30 -6.03 -14.46 -6.67
CA VAL A 30 -5.09 -15.39 -6.05
C VAL A 30 -5.08 -16.68 -6.88
N LYS A 31 -3.92 -17.03 -7.44
CA LYS A 31 -3.72 -18.27 -8.16
C LYS A 31 -2.83 -19.20 -7.33
N TYR A 32 -3.10 -20.49 -7.41
CA TYR A 32 -2.31 -21.53 -6.74
C TYR A 32 -0.81 -21.37 -7.02
N GLU A 33 -0.44 -21.29 -8.31
CA GLU A 33 0.96 -21.20 -8.71
C GLU A 33 1.65 -19.95 -8.12
N ASN A 34 0.90 -18.84 -7.99
CA ASN A 34 1.47 -17.63 -7.41
C ASN A 34 1.77 -17.79 -5.92
N LEU A 35 0.90 -18.49 -5.18
CA LEU A 35 1.13 -18.76 -3.75
C LEU A 35 2.34 -19.67 -3.55
N VAL A 36 2.38 -20.79 -4.27
CA VAL A 36 3.47 -21.77 -4.19
C VAL A 36 4.81 -21.15 -4.60
N ASN A 37 4.86 -20.47 -5.75
CA ASN A 37 6.08 -19.84 -6.22
C ASN A 37 6.58 -18.77 -5.27
N PHE A 38 5.66 -17.97 -4.71
CA PHE A 38 6.03 -16.93 -3.76
C PHE A 38 6.63 -17.53 -2.48
N ALA A 39 6.01 -18.55 -1.90
CA ALA A 39 6.54 -19.22 -0.72
C ALA A 39 7.92 -19.84 -0.99
N LYS A 40 8.10 -20.52 -2.13
CA LYS A 40 9.37 -21.13 -2.55
C LYS A 40 10.48 -20.09 -2.75
N CYS A 41 10.19 -18.87 -3.18
CA CYS A 41 11.19 -17.78 -3.27
C CYS A 41 11.84 -17.44 -1.91
N PHE A 42 11.15 -17.73 -0.82
CA PHE A 42 11.65 -17.57 0.55
C PHE A 42 12.21 -18.89 1.13
N GLY A 43 12.35 -19.93 0.34
CA GLY A 43 12.81 -21.24 0.81
C GLY A 43 11.80 -21.97 1.71
N ILE A 44 10.51 -21.62 1.63
CA ILE A 44 9.46 -22.26 2.43
C ILE A 44 9.07 -23.59 1.76
N GLU A 45 9.15 -24.67 2.55
CA GLU A 45 8.79 -26.04 2.16
C GLU A 45 7.61 -26.60 2.97
N ASP A 46 7.04 -25.81 3.89
CA ASP A 46 5.91 -26.23 4.71
C ASP A 46 4.69 -26.54 3.82
N PRO A 47 4.11 -27.77 3.90
CA PRO A 47 2.93 -28.17 3.14
C PRO A 47 1.74 -27.20 3.26
N LYS A 48 1.64 -26.47 4.37
CA LYS A 48 0.64 -25.42 4.56
C LYS A 48 0.68 -24.33 3.46
N TYR A 49 1.85 -24.09 2.85
CA TYR A 49 2.07 -23.04 1.86
C TYR A 49 2.42 -23.55 0.46
N VAL A 50 2.88 -24.79 0.34
CA VAL A 50 3.35 -25.38 -0.93
C VAL A 50 2.74 -26.75 -1.24
N GLY A 51 1.75 -27.19 -0.45
CA GLY A 51 1.03 -28.46 -0.63
C GLY A 51 0.00 -28.43 -1.77
N SER A 52 -1.07 -29.22 -1.63
CA SER A 52 -2.14 -29.31 -2.63
C SER A 52 -2.99 -28.04 -2.69
N GLU A 53 -3.62 -27.77 -3.84
CA GLU A 53 -4.35 -26.51 -4.12
C GLU A 53 -5.50 -26.25 -3.14
N ASP A 54 -6.16 -27.30 -2.68
CA ASP A 54 -7.30 -27.26 -1.77
C ASP A 54 -6.92 -27.08 -0.29
N GLU A 55 -5.64 -27.34 0.05
CA GLU A 55 -5.16 -27.30 1.44
C GLU A 55 -4.35 -26.04 1.75
N ILE A 56 -3.63 -25.47 0.76
CA ILE A 56 -2.71 -24.36 1.03
C ILE A 56 -3.41 -23.05 1.35
N VAL A 57 -2.68 -22.22 2.10
CA VAL A 57 -3.00 -20.82 2.32
C VAL A 57 -1.84 -19.91 1.89
N ALA A 58 -2.10 -18.64 1.72
CA ALA A 58 -1.05 -17.68 1.38
C ALA A 58 -0.01 -17.59 2.50
N PHE A 59 1.26 -17.67 2.13
CA PHE A 59 2.36 -17.32 3.04
C PHE A 59 2.23 -15.83 3.44
N PRO A 60 2.43 -15.44 4.72
CA PRO A 60 2.10 -14.10 5.20
C PRO A 60 2.66 -12.94 4.36
N ALA A 61 3.94 -13.04 3.94
CA ALA A 61 4.54 -12.00 3.13
C ALA A 61 3.86 -11.81 1.74
N PHE A 62 2.99 -12.74 1.31
CA PHE A 62 2.22 -12.62 0.08
C PHE A 62 1.27 -11.40 0.08
N ALA A 63 0.96 -10.84 1.25
CA ALA A 63 0.20 -9.59 1.35
C ALA A 63 0.82 -8.46 0.53
N ASN A 64 2.14 -8.43 0.38
CA ASN A 64 2.83 -7.47 -0.48
C ASN A 64 2.38 -7.56 -1.95
N ALA A 65 2.10 -8.76 -2.47
CA ALA A 65 1.75 -8.95 -3.88
C ALA A 65 0.44 -8.25 -4.29
N PHE A 66 -0.52 -8.13 -3.37
CA PHE A 66 -1.78 -7.43 -3.68
C PHE A 66 -1.85 -6.02 -3.12
N PHE A 67 -1.22 -5.72 -1.97
CA PHE A 67 -1.23 -4.37 -1.42
C PHE A 67 -0.33 -3.38 -2.19
N VAL A 68 0.75 -3.84 -2.80
CA VAL A 68 1.59 -2.98 -3.66
C VAL A 68 0.79 -2.31 -4.78
N LYS A 69 -0.25 -2.97 -5.29
CA LYS A 69 -1.15 -2.38 -6.30
C LYS A 69 -1.99 -1.22 -5.75
N ALA A 70 -2.39 -1.29 -4.49
CA ALA A 70 -3.09 -0.19 -3.82
C ALA A 70 -2.12 0.97 -3.53
N PHE A 71 -0.90 0.67 -3.12
CA PHE A 71 0.17 1.63 -2.92
C PHE A 71 0.48 2.44 -4.20
N TYR A 72 0.65 1.77 -5.34
CA TYR A 72 0.93 2.46 -6.61
C TYR A 72 -0.22 3.34 -7.11
N LYS A 73 -1.41 3.29 -6.51
CA LYS A 73 -2.49 4.24 -6.80
C LYS A 73 -2.19 5.67 -6.30
N LEU A 74 -1.17 5.86 -5.45
CA LEU A 74 -0.67 7.19 -5.08
C LEU A 74 0.10 7.86 -6.22
N VAL A 75 0.79 7.09 -7.05
CA VAL A 75 1.75 7.58 -8.05
C VAL A 75 1.12 8.52 -9.10
N PRO A 76 -0.11 8.29 -9.60
CA PRO A 76 -0.74 9.21 -10.57
C PRO A 76 -1.04 10.61 -10.02
N GLY A 77 -0.79 10.83 -8.73
CA GLY A 77 -1.01 12.10 -8.06
C GLY A 77 -2.32 12.16 -7.28
N LEU A 78 -2.33 13.07 -6.34
CA LEU A 78 -3.44 13.35 -5.43
C LEU A 78 -4.06 14.69 -5.78
N LYS A 79 -5.39 14.74 -5.88
CA LYS A 79 -6.13 15.99 -6.09
C LYS A 79 -6.54 16.55 -4.75
N LEU A 80 -5.93 17.66 -4.36
CA LEU A 80 -6.25 18.41 -3.16
C LEU A 80 -6.95 19.72 -3.54
N GLU A 81 -7.60 20.34 -2.56
CA GLU A 81 -8.16 21.69 -2.68
C GLU A 81 -7.39 22.63 -1.76
N GLN A 82 -6.93 23.75 -2.32
CA GLN A 82 -6.24 24.80 -1.58
C GLN A 82 -6.84 26.15 -1.96
N ASN A 83 -7.40 26.86 -1.00
CA ASN A 83 -8.03 28.18 -1.21
C ASN A 83 -9.09 28.17 -2.33
N GLY A 84 -9.95 27.15 -2.36
CA GLY A 84 -10.98 26.97 -3.39
C GLY A 84 -10.45 26.55 -4.77
N LYS A 85 -9.15 26.32 -4.91
CA LYS A 85 -8.51 25.86 -6.17
C LYS A 85 -8.06 24.43 -6.05
N LYS A 86 -8.31 23.65 -7.10
CA LYS A 86 -7.81 22.27 -7.19
C LYS A 86 -6.31 22.28 -7.46
N ARG A 87 -5.54 21.64 -6.56
CA ARG A 87 -4.11 21.42 -6.71
C ARG A 87 -3.86 19.93 -6.97
N MET A 88 -3.04 19.63 -7.98
CA MET A 88 -2.53 18.28 -8.20
C MET A 88 -1.19 18.16 -7.46
N VAL A 89 -1.09 17.22 -6.55
CA VAL A 89 0.16 16.85 -5.90
C VAL A 89 0.70 15.62 -6.62
N LEU A 90 1.85 15.75 -7.24
CA LEU A 90 2.56 14.66 -7.89
C LEU A 90 3.67 14.19 -6.96
N LEU A 91 3.73 12.87 -6.74
CA LEU A 91 4.82 12.25 -6.01
C LEU A 91 5.78 11.64 -7.02
N ASP A 92 7.07 11.98 -6.93
CA ASP A 92 8.09 11.43 -7.82
C ASP A 92 8.38 9.96 -7.44
N PRO A 93 7.98 8.98 -8.27
CA PRO A 93 8.22 7.57 -7.96
C PRO A 93 9.71 7.20 -7.89
N GLY A 94 10.59 7.95 -8.54
CA GLY A 94 12.04 7.77 -8.47
C GLY A 94 12.65 8.19 -7.12
N LYS A 95 11.90 8.96 -6.34
CA LYS A 95 12.29 9.43 -5.00
C LYS A 95 11.51 8.79 -3.86
N LEU A 96 10.62 7.85 -4.19
CA LEU A 96 9.76 7.16 -3.26
C LEU A 96 10.35 5.81 -2.87
N LEU A 97 10.47 5.57 -1.57
CA LEU A 97 10.94 4.31 -1.01
C LEU A 97 9.90 3.74 -0.05
N HIS A 98 9.82 2.42 0.01
CA HIS A 98 9.07 1.70 1.02
C HIS A 98 9.89 1.68 2.32
N ALA A 99 9.36 2.23 3.40
CA ALA A 99 10.07 2.37 4.68
C ALA A 99 9.71 1.27 5.69
N SER A 100 8.41 0.97 5.84
CA SER A 100 7.95 -0.09 6.76
C SER A 100 6.59 -0.63 6.33
N GLN A 101 6.24 -1.80 6.89
CA GLN A 101 4.92 -2.41 6.70
C GLN A 101 4.54 -3.24 7.92
N GLU A 102 3.23 -3.32 8.16
CA GLU A 102 2.63 -4.14 9.19
C GLU A 102 1.32 -4.72 8.68
N TYR A 103 1.03 -6.01 8.95
CA TYR A 103 -0.18 -6.67 8.49
C TYR A 103 -0.83 -7.47 9.62
N GLU A 104 -2.16 -7.42 9.65
CA GLU A 104 -3.01 -8.28 10.46
C GLU A 104 -3.84 -9.17 9.54
N PHE A 105 -3.67 -10.50 9.68
CA PHE A 105 -4.39 -11.50 8.91
C PHE A 105 -5.63 -11.93 9.70
N ILE A 106 -6.81 -11.68 9.14
CA ILE A 106 -8.10 -11.92 9.78
C ILE A 106 -8.68 -13.24 9.31
N LYS A 107 -8.46 -13.56 8.04
CA LYS A 107 -8.84 -14.85 7.42
C LYS A 107 -7.74 -15.36 6.53
N ASP A 108 -7.67 -16.67 6.38
CA ASP A 108 -6.81 -17.31 5.39
C ASP A 108 -7.14 -16.82 3.98
N ILE A 109 -6.11 -16.57 3.21
CA ILE A 109 -6.21 -16.29 1.78
C ILE A 109 -5.86 -17.57 1.04
N ARG A 110 -6.75 -18.02 0.16
CA ARG A 110 -6.65 -19.31 -0.52
C ARG A 110 -6.62 -19.16 -2.04
N PRO A 111 -6.18 -20.21 -2.77
CA PRO A 111 -6.32 -20.27 -4.23
C PRO A 111 -7.77 -19.99 -4.66
N GLY A 112 -7.94 -19.21 -5.73
CA GLY A 112 -9.27 -18.83 -6.25
C GLY A 112 -9.84 -17.52 -5.68
N ASP A 113 -9.35 -17.04 -4.55
CA ASP A 113 -9.83 -15.78 -3.97
C ASP A 113 -9.66 -14.60 -4.92
N LYS A 114 -10.65 -13.71 -4.92
CA LYS A 114 -10.66 -12.44 -5.65
C LYS A 114 -10.61 -11.30 -4.64
N LEU A 115 -9.41 -10.79 -4.41
CA LEU A 115 -9.17 -9.73 -3.44
C LEU A 115 -9.43 -8.36 -4.06
N THR A 116 -10.04 -7.49 -3.27
CA THR A 116 -10.20 -6.06 -3.58
C THR A 116 -9.56 -5.27 -2.45
N SER A 117 -8.50 -4.55 -2.77
CA SER A 117 -7.77 -3.73 -1.80
C SER A 117 -8.11 -2.26 -1.96
N THR A 118 -8.22 -1.58 -0.83
CA THR A 118 -8.40 -0.13 -0.71
C THR A 118 -7.31 0.45 0.18
N ALA A 119 -7.03 1.74 0.00
CA ALA A 119 -6.07 2.46 0.82
C ALA A 119 -6.64 3.79 1.28
N THR A 120 -6.32 4.16 2.52
CA THR A 120 -6.59 5.48 3.11
C THR A 120 -5.27 6.03 3.64
N ILE A 121 -5.00 7.31 3.42
CA ILE A 121 -3.82 7.95 3.97
C ILE A 121 -4.02 8.08 5.49
N GLY A 122 -3.09 7.52 6.25
CA GLY A 122 -3.01 7.64 7.70
C GLY A 122 -2.22 8.88 8.09
N ASP A 123 -1.20 8.70 8.92
CA ASP A 123 -0.34 9.80 9.37
C ASP A 123 0.62 10.25 8.27
N VAL A 124 0.87 11.55 8.24
CA VAL A 124 1.84 12.18 7.34
C VAL A 124 2.76 13.06 8.19
N TRP A 125 4.07 12.88 8.04
CA TRP A 125 5.04 13.69 8.80
C TRP A 125 6.30 13.94 7.97
N GLU A 126 7.07 14.94 8.39
CA GLU A 126 8.37 15.26 7.83
C GLU A 126 9.46 14.94 8.84
N LYS A 127 10.58 14.41 8.35
CA LYS A 127 11.82 14.26 9.12
C LYS A 127 13.01 14.42 8.19
N ASN A 128 13.89 15.40 8.49
CA ASN A 128 15.10 15.70 7.72
C ASN A 128 14.78 15.98 6.23
N LEU A 129 13.78 16.80 5.97
CA LEU A 129 13.26 17.13 4.64
C LEU A 129 12.73 15.92 3.84
N ARG A 130 12.55 14.78 4.46
CA ARG A 130 11.85 13.63 3.87
C ARG A 130 10.41 13.62 4.33
N LEU A 131 9.52 13.50 3.39
CA LEU A 131 8.10 13.27 3.69
C LEU A 131 7.87 11.78 3.93
N PHE A 132 7.10 11.46 4.96
CA PHE A 132 6.63 10.12 5.26
C PHE A 132 5.12 10.11 5.14
N ILE A 133 4.57 9.10 4.49
CA ILE A 133 3.13 8.91 4.29
C ILE A 133 2.77 7.49 4.71
N GLU A 134 1.96 7.37 5.74
CA GLU A 134 1.34 6.10 6.10
C GLU A 134 0.14 5.84 5.18
N LEU A 135 -0.01 4.59 4.73
CA LEU A 135 -1.20 4.08 4.07
C LEU A 135 -1.82 2.98 4.92
N LYS A 136 -3.03 3.19 5.37
CA LYS A 136 -3.89 2.17 5.98
C LYS A 136 -4.54 1.37 4.87
N LEU A 137 -4.34 0.07 4.88
CA LEU A 137 -4.70 -0.85 3.81
C LEU A 137 -5.74 -1.86 4.30
N GLU A 138 -6.72 -2.14 3.47
CA GLU A 138 -7.72 -3.18 3.71
C GLU A 138 -7.92 -4.01 2.46
N ALA A 139 -8.02 -5.33 2.61
CA ALA A 139 -8.36 -6.25 1.54
C ALA A 139 -9.59 -7.07 1.93
N VAL A 140 -10.58 -7.10 1.04
CA VAL A 140 -11.76 -7.94 1.15
C VAL A 140 -11.75 -9.00 0.05
N ASN A 141 -12.33 -10.17 0.35
CA ASN A 141 -12.50 -11.24 -0.65
C ASN A 141 -13.76 -11.00 -1.52
N GLN A 142 -14.08 -11.96 -2.38
CA GLN A 142 -15.24 -11.93 -3.28
C GLN A 142 -16.60 -11.87 -2.55
N ASN A 143 -16.65 -12.26 -1.29
CA ASN A 143 -17.86 -12.25 -0.45
C ASN A 143 -18.01 -10.93 0.34
N GLY A 144 -17.06 -9.98 0.15
CA GLY A 144 -17.01 -8.74 0.92
C GLY A 144 -16.45 -8.89 2.34
N GLU A 145 -15.89 -10.04 2.68
CA GLU A 145 -15.30 -10.30 4.00
C GLU A 145 -13.89 -9.73 4.07
N LEU A 146 -13.59 -9.01 5.15
CA LEU A 146 -12.23 -8.52 5.43
C LEU A 146 -11.31 -9.71 5.69
N VAL A 147 -10.22 -9.82 4.92
CA VAL A 147 -9.24 -10.90 5.04
C VAL A 147 -7.92 -10.42 5.60
N THR A 148 -7.50 -9.21 5.26
CA THR A 148 -6.25 -8.62 5.74
C THR A 148 -6.42 -7.12 5.86
N LYS A 149 -5.88 -6.55 6.92
CA LYS A 149 -5.64 -5.11 7.05
C LYS A 149 -4.18 -4.86 7.41
N GLY A 150 -3.72 -3.64 7.24
CA GLY A 150 -2.36 -3.29 7.61
C GLY A 150 -2.03 -1.85 7.34
N SER A 151 -0.79 -1.51 7.58
CA SER A 151 -0.24 -0.22 7.27
C SER A 151 1.07 -0.38 6.50
N THR A 152 1.34 0.56 5.62
CA THR A 152 2.64 0.69 4.97
C THR A 152 3.06 2.15 4.98
N VAL A 153 4.35 2.40 5.23
CA VAL A 153 4.90 3.74 5.22
C VAL A 153 5.78 3.90 3.99
N ALA A 154 5.45 4.90 3.19
CA ALA A 154 6.32 5.40 2.13
C ALA A 154 7.14 6.58 2.63
N THR A 155 8.40 6.69 2.21
CA THR A 155 9.18 7.91 2.38
C THR A 155 9.57 8.48 1.03
N ILE A 156 9.51 9.81 0.91
CA ILE A 156 9.79 10.55 -0.31
C ILE A 156 10.94 11.50 -0.03
N ALA A 157 11.98 11.42 -0.86
CA ALA A 157 13.13 12.28 -0.72
C ALA A 157 12.81 13.75 -1.07
N PRO A 158 13.60 14.72 -0.58
CA PRO A 158 13.42 16.13 -0.86
C PRO A 158 13.26 16.43 -2.36
N GLY A 159 12.29 17.28 -2.70
CA GLY A 159 11.96 17.63 -4.08
C GLY A 159 11.22 16.52 -4.86
N GLY A 160 10.70 15.50 -4.18
CA GLY A 160 9.83 14.48 -4.77
C GLY A 160 8.35 14.69 -4.44
N TYR A 161 8.02 15.80 -3.78
CA TYR A 161 6.68 16.15 -3.34
C TYR A 161 6.46 17.66 -3.37
#